data_8efa89c72ac41841d7c610364afdbe49
#
_entry.id   8efa89c72ac41841d7c610364afdbe49
#
_cell.length_a   1.000
_cell.length_b   1.000
_cell.length_c   1.000
_cell.angle_alpha   90.00
_cell.angle_beta   90.00
_cell.angle_gamma   90.00
#
_symmetry.space_group_name_H-M   'P 1'
#
loop_
_entity.id
_entity.type
_entity.pdbx_description
1 polymer ?
#
loop_
_entity_poly.entity_id
_entity_poly.type
_entity_poly.pdbx_seq_one_letter_code
_entity_poly.pdbx_strand_id
1 'polypeptide(L)'
;MGWCRATPLSTSRALRPIRCSACRPSIASRRDAQGKPLLHEAFTDAQLKGISEAVLQQCDELDGLRDGMINDFRACRFTPRSRVCKAGSKGDPGCLTQKQAEGLETIFAGARNSRGESLYGRYAYDTGIAAPAWRSMHLGSATSPPANATLGRDTLREFSLTPADTQLDPLKFDFDRDMVRTTETAAINDAVATLLTS
;
A
#
# COMPACT_ATOMS: atom_id res chain seq x y z
N MET A 1 -5.00 1.93 2.65
CA MET A 1 -4.75 2.97 1.63
C MET A 1 -4.44 2.28 0.33
N GLY A 2 -5.22 2.53 -0.72
CA GLY A 2 -4.90 2.07 -2.06
C GLY A 2 -3.88 3.03 -2.66
N TRP A 3 -2.69 2.55 -2.97
CA TRP A 3 -1.60 3.34 -3.52
C TRP A 3 -1.78 3.51 -5.03
N CYS A 4 -1.61 4.73 -5.50
CA CYS A 4 -1.84 5.07 -6.90
C CYS A 4 -0.54 5.22 -7.68
N ARG A 5 -0.52 4.60 -8.84
CA ARG A 5 0.46 4.87 -9.88
C ARG A 5 -0.13 5.88 -10.87
N ALA A 6 0.53 7.00 -11.09
CA ALA A 6 0.17 7.88 -12.21
C ALA A 6 0.59 7.21 -13.53
N THR A 7 -0.35 7.05 -14.46
CA THR A 7 -0.03 6.67 -15.84
C THR A 7 0.41 7.92 -16.61
N PRO A 8 1.49 7.87 -17.41
CA PRO A 8 1.90 9.00 -18.23
C PRO A 8 0.80 9.33 -19.25
N LEU A 9 0.42 10.60 -19.31
CA LEU A 9 -0.54 11.13 -20.27
C LEU A 9 0.08 11.20 -21.66
N SER A 10 -0.60 10.61 -22.64
CA SER A 10 -0.41 10.97 -24.04
C SER A 10 -0.94 12.40 -24.26
N THR A 11 -0.19 13.16 -25.02
CA THR A 11 -0.42 14.56 -25.37
C THR A 11 -1.79 14.81 -26.00
N SER A 12 -2.73 15.34 -25.24
CA SER A 12 -3.79 16.23 -25.76
C SER A 12 -4.51 16.95 -24.61
N ARG A 13 -4.39 18.24 -24.64
CA ARG A 13 -5.11 19.34 -24.01
C ARG A 13 -6.48 19.01 -23.41
N ALA A 14 -6.52 18.65 -22.16
CA ALA A 14 -7.57 19.02 -21.18
C ALA A 14 -7.03 18.60 -19.82
N LEU A 15 -6.96 19.53 -18.87
CA LEU A 15 -6.74 19.25 -17.44
C LEU A 15 -7.90 18.37 -16.95
N ARG A 16 -7.83 17.09 -17.23
CA ARG A 16 -8.70 16.13 -16.56
C ARG A 16 -8.12 15.94 -15.18
N PRO A 17 -8.91 16.06 -14.11
CA PRO A 17 -8.46 15.65 -12.80
C PRO A 17 -7.88 14.24 -12.94
N ILE A 18 -6.63 14.05 -12.55
CA ILE A 18 -5.99 12.75 -12.53
C ILE A 18 -6.80 11.92 -11.55
N ARG A 19 -7.82 11.28 -12.06
CA ARG A 19 -8.54 10.28 -11.28
C ARG A 19 -7.51 9.21 -10.98
N CYS A 20 -7.18 9.07 -9.72
CA CYS A 20 -6.41 7.94 -9.26
C CYS A 20 -7.17 6.64 -9.57
N SER A 21 -7.25 6.27 -10.86
CA SER A 21 -7.86 5.01 -11.29
C SER A 21 -7.07 3.80 -10.77
N ALA A 22 -5.84 4.02 -10.31
CA ALA A 22 -4.99 3.00 -9.72
C ALA A 22 -5.18 2.85 -8.20
N CYS A 23 -5.88 3.77 -7.52
CA CYS A 23 -6.33 3.57 -6.13
C CYS A 23 -7.47 2.56 -6.01
N ARG A 24 -7.99 2.06 -7.11
CA ARG A 24 -8.80 0.85 -7.05
C ARG A 24 -7.87 -0.28 -6.67
N PRO A 25 -8.19 -1.05 -5.61
CA PRO A 25 -7.39 -2.19 -5.23
C PRO A 25 -7.25 -3.12 -6.43
N SER A 26 -6.17 -2.96 -7.17
CA SER A 26 -5.87 -3.76 -8.35
C SER A 26 -5.70 -5.25 -7.99
N ILE A 27 -5.42 -5.50 -6.70
CA ILE A 27 -5.27 -6.84 -6.13
C ILE A 27 -6.61 -7.57 -5.95
N ALA A 28 -7.72 -6.87 -5.72
CA ALA A 28 -9.01 -7.52 -5.57
C ALA A 28 -9.56 -7.95 -6.94
N SER A 29 -9.62 -9.25 -7.18
CA SER A 29 -10.22 -9.82 -8.39
C SER A 29 -11.74 -9.88 -8.32
N ARG A 30 -12.32 -9.92 -7.11
CA ARG A 30 -13.77 -9.98 -6.86
C ARG A 30 -14.32 -8.66 -6.33
N ARG A 31 -15.57 -8.40 -6.67
CA ARG A 31 -16.32 -7.22 -6.23
C ARG A 31 -17.70 -7.65 -5.74
N ASP A 32 -18.25 -6.86 -4.80
CA ASP A 32 -19.64 -7.02 -4.38
C ASP A 32 -20.62 -6.52 -5.46
N ALA A 33 -21.92 -6.65 -5.18
CA ALA A 33 -23.00 -6.21 -6.08
C ALA A 33 -22.99 -4.70 -6.37
N GLN A 34 -22.36 -3.89 -5.52
CA GLN A 34 -22.19 -2.45 -5.66
C GLN A 34 -20.86 -2.08 -6.35
N GLY A 35 -20.09 -3.06 -6.80
CA GLY A 35 -18.81 -2.88 -7.48
C GLY A 35 -17.64 -2.56 -6.54
N LYS A 36 -17.83 -2.65 -5.21
CA LYS A 36 -16.79 -2.44 -4.22
C LYS A 36 -15.85 -3.66 -4.17
N PRO A 37 -14.53 -3.44 -4.14
CA PRO A 37 -13.58 -4.54 -4.09
C PRO A 37 -13.67 -5.34 -2.79
N LEU A 38 -13.70 -6.66 -2.90
CA LEU A 38 -13.65 -7.59 -1.77
C LEU A 38 -12.18 -7.83 -1.38
N LEU A 39 -11.59 -6.91 -0.64
CA LEU A 39 -10.16 -6.95 -0.27
C LEU A 39 -9.79 -8.16 0.57
N HIS A 40 -10.68 -8.61 1.45
CA HIS A 40 -10.46 -9.77 2.30
C HIS A 40 -10.28 -11.09 1.51
N GLU A 41 -10.70 -11.10 0.25
CA GLU A 41 -10.53 -12.23 -0.68
C GLU A 41 -9.32 -12.06 -1.61
N ALA A 42 -8.58 -10.94 -1.50
CA ALA A 42 -7.47 -10.65 -2.41
C ALA A 42 -6.32 -11.64 -2.31
N PHE A 43 -6.07 -12.18 -1.12
CA PHE A 43 -5.05 -13.18 -0.85
C PHE A 43 -5.58 -14.24 0.11
N THR A 44 -5.20 -15.49 -0.14
CA THR A 44 -5.36 -16.60 0.81
C THR A 44 -4.28 -16.54 1.89
N ASP A 45 -4.50 -17.21 3.02
CA ASP A 45 -3.47 -17.32 4.06
C ASP A 45 -2.24 -18.10 3.55
N ALA A 46 -2.45 -19.11 2.71
CA ALA A 46 -1.38 -19.84 2.07
C ALA A 46 -0.50 -18.96 1.16
N GLN A 47 -1.11 -18.01 0.44
CA GLN A 47 -0.38 -17.05 -0.38
C GLN A 47 0.44 -16.07 0.47
N LEU A 48 -0.13 -15.52 1.54
CA LEU A 48 0.59 -14.63 2.46
C LEU A 48 1.73 -15.37 3.17
N LYS A 49 1.51 -16.60 3.60
CA LYS A 49 2.55 -17.47 4.16
C LYS A 49 3.66 -17.75 3.15
N GLY A 50 3.32 -18.09 1.92
CA GLY A 50 4.30 -18.33 0.84
C GLY A 50 5.16 -17.10 0.51
N ILE A 51 4.60 -15.87 0.62
CA ILE A 51 5.37 -14.63 0.50
C ILE A 51 6.33 -14.49 1.69
N SER A 52 5.84 -14.64 2.92
CA SER A 52 6.63 -14.55 4.14
C SER A 52 7.83 -15.52 4.13
N GLU A 53 7.59 -16.76 3.77
CA GLU A 53 8.64 -17.79 3.65
C GLU A 53 9.67 -17.43 2.58
N ALA A 54 9.23 -16.93 1.43
CA ALA A 54 10.13 -16.53 0.34
C ALA A 54 10.98 -15.29 0.69
N VAL A 55 10.40 -14.34 1.42
CA VAL A 55 11.16 -13.18 1.96
C VAL A 55 12.22 -13.68 2.92
N LEU A 56 11.86 -14.54 3.87
CA LEU A 56 12.77 -15.09 4.85
C LEU A 56 13.90 -15.89 4.16
N GLN A 57 13.54 -16.78 3.25
CA GLN A 57 14.53 -17.59 2.51
C GLN A 57 15.56 -16.74 1.77
N GLN A 58 15.17 -15.58 1.26
CA GLN A 58 16.04 -14.70 0.48
C GLN A 58 16.84 -13.73 1.34
N CYS A 59 16.32 -13.32 2.49
CA CYS A 59 16.81 -12.13 3.18
C CYS A 59 17.26 -12.37 4.62
N ASP A 60 17.00 -13.54 5.21
CA ASP A 60 17.32 -13.86 6.60
C ASP A 60 18.84 -13.76 6.89
N GLU A 61 19.67 -14.28 5.99
CA GLU A 61 21.13 -14.31 6.18
C GLU A 61 21.86 -13.01 5.80
N LEU A 62 21.15 -11.98 5.35
CA LEU A 62 21.80 -10.75 4.86
C LEU A 62 22.48 -9.93 5.96
N ASP A 63 22.06 -10.10 7.19
CA ASP A 63 22.69 -9.49 8.37
C ASP A 63 23.77 -10.40 9.04
N GLY A 64 24.01 -11.59 8.47
CA GLY A 64 24.99 -12.56 8.96
C GLY A 64 24.42 -13.61 9.91
N LEU A 65 23.12 -13.58 10.21
CA LEU A 65 22.44 -14.54 11.07
C LEU A 65 21.29 -15.21 10.32
N ARG A 66 20.98 -16.45 10.69
CA ARG A 66 19.81 -17.18 10.23
C ARG A 66 18.90 -17.46 11.42
N ASP A 67 18.17 -16.44 11.85
CA ASP A 67 17.39 -16.45 13.09
C ASP A 67 15.89 -16.18 12.89
N GLY A 68 15.43 -16.09 11.64
CA GLY A 68 14.04 -15.82 11.28
C GLY A 68 13.68 -14.32 11.31
N MET A 69 14.70 -13.46 11.44
CA MET A 69 14.55 -12.00 11.43
C MET A 69 15.27 -11.39 10.23
N ILE A 70 14.76 -10.29 9.71
CA ILE A 70 15.35 -9.56 8.58
C ILE A 70 15.79 -8.19 9.08
N ASN A 71 17.00 -8.09 9.65
CA ASN A 71 17.53 -6.85 10.17
C ASN A 71 18.10 -5.97 9.06
N ASP A 72 18.76 -6.55 8.03
CA ASP A 72 19.18 -5.80 6.85
C ASP A 72 18.11 -5.80 5.75
N PHE A 73 16.94 -5.25 6.06
CA PHE A 73 15.86 -5.09 5.08
C PHE A 73 16.24 -4.20 3.89
N ARG A 74 17.29 -3.36 4.01
CA ARG A 74 17.76 -2.50 2.93
C ARG A 74 18.54 -3.28 1.87
N ALA A 75 19.23 -4.33 2.25
CA ALA A 75 19.89 -5.24 1.32
C ALA A 75 18.93 -6.24 0.68
N CYS A 76 17.76 -6.48 1.31
CA CYS A 76 16.75 -7.42 0.81
C CYS A 76 16.21 -6.98 -0.57
N ARG A 77 16.32 -7.85 -1.58
CA ARG A 77 15.88 -7.60 -2.96
C ARG A 77 14.70 -8.47 -3.37
N PHE A 78 13.87 -8.86 -2.39
CA PHE A 78 12.67 -9.64 -2.67
C PHE A 78 11.73 -8.91 -3.62
N THR A 79 11.10 -9.67 -4.52
CA THR A 79 10.03 -9.21 -5.39
C THR A 79 8.88 -10.23 -5.42
N PRO A 80 7.62 -9.80 -5.27
CA PRO A 80 6.45 -10.67 -5.37
C PRO A 80 6.36 -11.45 -6.70
N ARG A 81 6.98 -10.94 -7.76
CA ARG A 81 7.03 -11.64 -9.06
C ARG A 81 7.72 -12.98 -8.99
N SER A 82 8.65 -13.19 -8.04
CA SER A 82 9.31 -14.48 -7.82
C SER A 82 8.34 -15.57 -7.37
N ARG A 83 7.16 -15.17 -6.84
CA ARG A 83 6.11 -16.07 -6.35
C ARG A 83 4.94 -16.21 -7.33
N VAL A 84 5.03 -15.69 -8.55
CA VAL A 84 3.98 -15.88 -9.57
C VAL A 84 3.91 -17.35 -9.98
N CYS A 85 2.69 -17.89 -10.06
CA CYS A 85 2.42 -19.24 -10.48
C CYS A 85 3.03 -19.51 -11.87
N LYS A 86 3.85 -20.53 -11.99
CA LYS A 86 4.43 -20.97 -13.27
C LYS A 86 3.44 -21.85 -14.02
N ALA A 87 3.55 -21.90 -15.33
CA ALA A 87 2.79 -22.86 -16.13
C ALA A 87 3.06 -24.28 -15.61
N GLY A 88 2.01 -25.01 -15.24
CA GLY A 88 2.12 -26.34 -14.65
C GLY A 88 2.20 -26.39 -13.12
N SER A 89 2.25 -25.27 -12.41
CA SER A 89 2.22 -25.20 -10.92
C SER A 89 0.86 -25.60 -10.34
N LYS A 90 0.13 -26.53 -10.94
CA LYS A 90 -1.11 -27.04 -10.35
C LYS A 90 -0.77 -27.69 -9.01
N GLY A 91 -1.06 -26.97 -7.91
CA GLY A 91 -0.89 -27.50 -6.55
C GLY A 91 -0.04 -26.67 -5.58
N ASP A 92 0.56 -25.56 -5.98
CA ASP A 92 1.17 -24.62 -5.03
C ASP A 92 0.12 -23.58 -4.56
N PRO A 93 -0.52 -23.77 -3.38
CA PRO A 93 -1.52 -22.85 -2.88
C PRO A 93 -0.94 -21.48 -2.46
N GLY A 94 0.39 -21.39 -2.35
CA GLY A 94 1.11 -20.18 -1.97
C GLY A 94 1.57 -19.32 -3.15
N CYS A 95 1.36 -19.74 -4.40
CA CYS A 95 1.76 -18.92 -5.54
C CYS A 95 0.74 -17.81 -5.83
N LEU A 96 1.21 -16.74 -6.48
CA LEU A 96 0.43 -15.55 -6.80
C LEU A 96 0.00 -15.52 -8.26
N THR A 97 -1.12 -14.89 -8.53
CA THR A 97 -1.41 -14.44 -9.89
C THR A 97 -0.50 -13.25 -10.23
N GLN A 98 -0.27 -13.01 -11.52
CA GLN A 98 0.47 -11.83 -12.00
C GLN A 98 -0.10 -10.52 -11.41
N LYS A 99 -1.43 -10.40 -11.40
CA LYS A 99 -2.14 -9.23 -10.87
C LYS A 99 -1.94 -9.03 -9.37
N GLN A 100 -1.89 -10.11 -8.59
CA GLN A 100 -1.60 -10.04 -7.16
C GLN A 100 -0.17 -9.57 -6.91
N ALA A 101 0.81 -10.09 -7.66
CA ALA A 101 2.20 -9.68 -7.55
C ALA A 101 2.39 -8.19 -7.89
N GLU A 102 1.82 -7.72 -9.00
CA GLU A 102 1.85 -6.30 -9.40
C GLU A 102 1.17 -5.38 -8.37
N GLY A 103 0.06 -5.84 -7.81
CA GLY A 103 -0.64 -5.11 -6.75
C GLY A 103 0.20 -4.94 -5.50
N LEU A 104 0.88 -6.00 -5.05
CA LEU A 104 1.81 -5.93 -3.92
C LEU A 104 3.00 -5.00 -4.22
N GLU A 105 3.62 -5.11 -5.39
CA GLU A 105 4.70 -4.20 -5.79
C GLU A 105 4.26 -2.73 -5.72
N THR A 106 3.05 -2.44 -6.20
CA THR A 106 2.49 -1.09 -6.16
C THR A 106 2.29 -0.61 -4.72
N ILE A 107 1.76 -1.45 -3.84
CA ILE A 107 1.54 -1.13 -2.43
C ILE A 107 2.88 -0.85 -1.73
N PHE A 108 3.86 -1.73 -1.87
CA PHE A 108 5.14 -1.61 -1.20
C PHE A 108 6.06 -0.54 -1.79
N ALA A 109 5.85 -0.14 -3.05
CA ALA A 109 6.57 0.98 -3.66
C ALA A 109 6.21 2.35 -3.05
N GLY A 110 5.08 2.45 -2.36
CA GLY A 110 4.59 3.70 -1.78
C GLY A 110 3.92 4.63 -2.80
N ALA A 111 3.37 5.74 -2.29
CA ALA A 111 2.67 6.72 -3.11
C ALA A 111 3.63 7.52 -3.99
N ARG A 112 3.14 7.85 -5.20
CA ARG A 112 3.86 8.67 -6.17
C ARG A 112 2.92 9.74 -6.73
N ASN A 113 3.49 10.90 -7.05
CA ASN A 113 2.79 11.96 -7.76
C ASN A 113 2.68 11.65 -9.27
N SER A 114 2.07 12.57 -10.05
CA SER A 114 1.91 12.42 -11.50
C SER A 114 3.24 12.38 -12.27
N ARG A 115 4.31 12.95 -11.71
CA ARG A 115 5.66 12.92 -12.28
C ARG A 115 6.41 11.62 -11.95
N GLY A 116 5.82 10.72 -11.16
CA GLY A 116 6.43 9.48 -10.71
C GLY A 116 7.40 9.64 -9.54
N GLU A 117 7.47 10.83 -8.93
CA GLU A 117 8.30 11.10 -7.76
C GLU A 117 7.69 10.44 -6.52
N SER A 118 8.51 9.81 -5.68
CA SER A 118 8.05 9.21 -4.43
C SER A 118 7.72 10.29 -3.42
N LEU A 119 6.53 10.23 -2.83
CA LEU A 119 6.08 11.18 -1.81
C LEU A 119 6.61 10.83 -0.43
N TYR A 120 6.97 9.57 -0.20
CA TYR A 120 7.64 9.07 0.98
C TYR A 120 8.37 7.75 0.66
N GLY A 121 9.05 7.18 1.67
CA GLY A 121 9.82 5.95 1.51
C GLY A 121 8.98 4.75 1.11
N ARG A 122 9.62 3.80 0.43
CA ARG A 122 9.04 2.49 0.14
C ARG A 122 8.95 1.65 1.41
N TYR A 123 7.99 0.75 1.47
CA TYR A 123 7.90 -0.24 2.53
C TYR A 123 8.84 -1.41 2.28
N ALA A 124 9.41 -1.95 3.35
CA ALA A 124 10.16 -3.19 3.29
C ALA A 124 9.20 -4.39 3.24
N TYR A 125 9.63 -5.47 2.58
CA TYR A 125 8.99 -6.76 2.74
C TYR A 125 9.56 -7.44 3.98
N ASP A 126 8.69 -7.95 4.83
CA ASP A 126 9.06 -8.69 6.04
C ASP A 126 8.13 -9.88 6.26
N THR A 127 8.47 -10.71 7.24
CA THR A 127 7.71 -11.93 7.57
C THR A 127 6.33 -11.64 8.16
N GLY A 128 6.11 -10.43 8.67
CA GLY A 128 4.83 -9.99 9.26
C GLY A 128 3.66 -9.99 8.29
N ILE A 129 3.91 -10.05 6.98
CA ILE A 129 2.86 -10.14 5.96
C ILE A 129 1.93 -11.35 6.16
N ALA A 130 2.41 -12.43 6.76
CA ALA A 130 1.62 -13.61 7.09
C ALA A 130 0.86 -13.51 8.43
N ALA A 131 1.10 -12.45 9.21
CA ALA A 131 0.45 -12.31 10.51
C ALA A 131 -1.04 -11.96 10.38
N PRO A 132 -1.91 -12.49 11.26
CA PRO A 132 -3.33 -12.12 11.30
C PRO A 132 -3.55 -10.61 11.46
N ALA A 133 -2.69 -9.93 12.21
CA ALA A 133 -2.71 -8.47 12.37
C ALA A 133 -2.49 -7.75 11.02
N TRP A 134 -1.56 -8.21 10.19
CA TRP A 134 -1.35 -7.65 8.87
C TRP A 134 -2.61 -7.78 8.00
N ARG A 135 -3.24 -8.96 8.02
CA ARG A 135 -4.49 -9.20 7.29
C ARG A 135 -5.59 -8.23 7.74
N SER A 136 -5.83 -8.09 9.04
CA SER A 136 -6.87 -7.19 9.55
C SER A 136 -6.59 -5.71 9.23
N MET A 137 -5.32 -5.31 9.26
CA MET A 137 -4.91 -3.95 8.92
C MET A 137 -5.06 -3.62 7.42
N HIS A 138 -4.73 -4.57 6.52
CA HIS A 138 -4.61 -4.28 5.09
C HIS A 138 -5.73 -4.87 4.24
N LEU A 139 -6.32 -5.99 4.64
CA LEU A 139 -7.35 -6.68 3.87
C LEU A 139 -8.72 -6.62 4.54
N GLY A 140 -8.76 -6.58 5.87
CA GLY A 140 -10.00 -6.67 6.63
C GLY A 140 -10.61 -8.08 6.62
N SER A 141 -11.92 -8.15 6.80
CA SER A 141 -12.72 -9.38 6.77
C SER A 141 -14.02 -9.16 6.00
N ALA A 142 -14.86 -10.19 5.90
CA ALA A 142 -16.18 -10.07 5.29
C ALA A 142 -17.11 -9.07 6.04
N THR A 143 -16.87 -8.88 7.33
CA THR A 143 -17.71 -8.04 8.20
C THR A 143 -17.04 -6.72 8.61
N SER A 144 -15.74 -6.59 8.39
CA SER A 144 -14.97 -5.42 8.83
C SER A 144 -14.04 -4.91 7.72
N PRO A 145 -14.07 -3.61 7.40
CA PRO A 145 -13.13 -3.04 6.44
C PRO A 145 -11.69 -3.12 6.98
N PRO A 146 -10.68 -3.00 6.11
CA PRO A 146 -9.29 -2.89 6.56
C PRO A 146 -9.11 -1.71 7.52
N ALA A 147 -8.46 -1.94 8.66
CA ALA A 147 -8.25 -0.89 9.67
C ALA A 147 -7.48 0.31 9.10
N ASN A 148 -6.47 0.08 8.24
CA ASN A 148 -5.74 1.17 7.56
C ASN A 148 -6.64 2.05 6.67
N ALA A 149 -7.67 1.48 6.05
CA ALA A 149 -8.60 2.27 5.24
C ALA A 149 -9.45 3.20 6.10
N THR A 150 -9.87 2.72 7.28
CA THR A 150 -10.66 3.51 8.24
C THR A 150 -9.80 4.59 8.90
N LEU A 151 -8.69 4.17 9.52
CA LEU A 151 -7.77 5.09 10.21
C LEU A 151 -7.18 6.13 9.25
N GLY A 152 -6.78 5.71 8.05
CA GLY A 152 -6.22 6.62 7.06
C GLY A 152 -7.24 7.64 6.55
N ARG A 153 -8.50 7.24 6.37
CA ARG A 153 -9.59 8.16 6.04
C ARG A 153 -9.77 9.21 7.13
N ASP A 154 -9.86 8.76 8.37
CA ASP A 154 -10.16 9.64 9.49
C ASP A 154 -8.96 10.56 9.77
N THR A 155 -7.73 10.04 9.67
CA THR A 155 -6.51 10.87 9.75
C THR A 155 -6.49 11.95 8.68
N LEU A 156 -6.80 11.62 7.42
CA LEU A 156 -6.83 12.61 6.35
C LEU A 156 -7.89 13.69 6.58
N ARG A 157 -9.06 13.30 7.05
CA ARG A 157 -10.19 14.22 7.24
C ARG A 157 -10.02 15.16 8.42
N GLU A 158 -9.52 14.64 9.54
CA GLU A 158 -9.57 15.34 10.83
C GLU A 158 -8.22 15.98 11.20
N PHE A 159 -7.09 15.37 10.77
CA PHE A 159 -5.78 15.75 11.30
C PHE A 159 -4.76 16.19 10.25
N SER A 160 -4.86 15.70 9.02
CA SER A 160 -3.83 15.95 8.00
C SER A 160 -4.07 17.23 7.20
N LEU A 161 -5.19 17.91 7.38
CA LEU A 161 -5.55 19.10 6.65
C LEU A 161 -5.93 20.24 7.61
N THR A 162 -5.53 21.46 7.29
CA THR A 162 -5.96 22.67 7.99
C THR A 162 -6.59 23.65 6.99
N PRO A 163 -7.88 24.02 7.16
CA PRO A 163 -8.84 23.43 8.11
C PRO A 163 -9.15 21.97 7.77
N ALA A 164 -9.67 21.21 8.76
CA ALA A 164 -10.13 19.83 8.57
C ALA A 164 -11.19 19.75 7.46
N ASP A 165 -11.16 18.66 6.69
CA ASP A 165 -12.08 18.43 5.58
C ASP A 165 -12.81 17.09 5.78
N THR A 166 -13.83 17.11 6.62
CA THR A 166 -14.61 15.92 7.00
C THR A 166 -15.34 15.26 5.82
N GLN A 167 -15.49 15.97 4.70
CA GLN A 167 -16.14 15.48 3.50
C GLN A 167 -15.16 14.91 2.46
N LEU A 168 -13.85 15.00 2.72
CA LEU A 168 -12.84 14.47 1.83
C LEU A 168 -13.08 12.99 1.54
N ASP A 169 -13.13 12.63 0.26
CA ASP A 169 -13.11 11.24 -0.19
C ASP A 169 -11.65 10.82 -0.43
N PRO A 170 -11.06 9.95 0.40
CA PRO A 170 -9.67 9.51 0.22
C PRO A 170 -9.39 8.85 -1.12
N LEU A 171 -10.42 8.31 -1.79
CA LEU A 171 -10.29 7.72 -3.13
C LEU A 171 -10.20 8.77 -4.25
N LYS A 172 -10.49 10.02 -3.92
CA LYS A 172 -10.37 11.18 -4.81
C LYS A 172 -9.21 12.10 -4.42
N PHE A 173 -8.42 11.69 -3.41
CA PHE A 173 -7.24 12.45 -2.98
C PHE A 173 -6.25 12.58 -4.15
N ASP A 174 -5.89 13.82 -4.45
CA ASP A 174 -4.96 14.16 -5.52
C ASP A 174 -3.57 14.40 -4.92
N PHE A 175 -2.64 13.51 -5.24
CA PHE A 175 -1.29 13.56 -4.68
C PHE A 175 -0.47 14.77 -5.13
N ASP A 176 -0.80 15.41 -6.25
CA ASP A 176 -0.12 16.62 -6.69
C ASP A 176 -0.63 17.85 -5.96
N ARG A 177 -1.95 17.94 -5.78
CA ARG A 177 -2.61 19.08 -5.16
C ARG A 177 -2.73 18.96 -3.64
N ASP A 178 -3.23 17.82 -3.17
CA ASP A 178 -3.65 17.70 -1.77
C ASP A 178 -2.48 17.38 -0.83
N MET A 179 -1.35 16.86 -1.36
CA MET A 179 -0.14 16.67 -0.55
C MET A 179 0.47 17.99 -0.08
N VAL A 180 0.35 19.06 -0.84
CA VAL A 180 0.82 20.39 -0.41
C VAL A 180 0.08 20.82 0.87
N ARG A 181 -1.23 20.63 0.90
CA ARG A 181 -2.07 20.96 2.09
C ARG A 181 -1.66 20.16 3.32
N THR A 182 -1.32 18.88 3.17
CA THR A 182 -0.85 18.06 4.30
C THR A 182 0.53 18.50 4.81
N THR A 183 1.41 18.91 3.91
CA THR A 183 2.75 19.44 4.26
C THR A 183 2.65 20.77 4.99
N GLU A 184 1.77 21.66 4.55
CA GLU A 184 1.51 22.93 5.20
C GLU A 184 0.95 22.73 6.62
N THR A 185 0.02 21.79 6.80
CA THR A 185 -0.51 21.43 8.12
C THR A 185 0.59 20.90 9.05
N ALA A 186 1.47 20.03 8.56
CA ALA A 186 2.59 19.52 9.33
C ALA A 186 3.53 20.64 9.77
N ALA A 187 3.86 21.59 8.88
CA ALA A 187 4.71 22.73 9.18
C ALA A 187 4.11 23.64 10.27
N ILE A 188 2.80 23.85 10.25
CA ILE A 188 2.09 24.61 11.30
C ILE A 188 2.21 23.90 12.66
N ASN A 189 2.01 22.59 12.69
CA ASN A 189 2.09 21.80 13.91
C ASN A 189 3.52 21.81 14.50
N ASP A 190 4.55 21.74 13.66
CA ASP A 190 5.95 21.80 14.09
C ASP A 190 6.29 23.20 14.67
N ALA A 191 5.79 24.26 14.07
CA ALA A 191 5.97 25.63 14.58
C ALA A 191 5.30 25.81 15.96
N VAL A 192 4.09 25.29 16.15
CA VAL A 192 3.37 25.35 17.43
C VAL A 192 4.12 24.53 18.49
N ALA A 193 4.60 23.31 18.16
CA ALA A 193 5.37 22.48 19.09
C ALA A 193 6.66 23.19 19.54
N THR A 194 7.35 23.88 18.63
CA THR A 194 8.55 24.67 18.95
C THR A 194 8.24 25.81 19.92
N LEU A 195 7.12 26.52 19.72
CA LEU A 195 6.70 27.60 20.59
C LEU A 195 6.32 27.14 22.01
N LEU A 196 5.78 25.92 22.13
CA LEU A 196 5.38 25.36 23.44
C LEU A 196 6.55 24.78 24.23
N THR A 197 7.70 24.55 23.61
CA THR A 197 8.90 23.97 24.23
C THR A 197 10.02 24.98 24.46
N SER A 198 9.89 26.20 24.00
CA SER A 198 10.78 27.33 24.22
C SER A 198 10.39 28.13 25.46
#